data_ffb38b02740dca1021fd488ac6157db2
#
_entry.id   ffb38b02740dca1021fd488ac6157db2
#
_cell.length_a   1.000
_cell.length_b   1.000
_cell.length_c   1.000
_cell.angle_alpha   90.00
_cell.angle_beta   90.00
_cell.angle_gamma   90.00
#
_symmetry.space_group_name_H-M   'P 1'
#
loop_
_entity.id
_entity.type
_entity.pdbx_description
1 polymer ?
#
loop_
_entity_poly.entity_id
_entity_poly.type
_entity_poly.pdbx_seq_one_letter_code
_entity_poly.pdbx_strand_id
1 'polypeptide(L)'
;MSPGGDIEADAPLFNRRRALTVLTVGMGAGLLAACSGKSPVSAPEAAGPVAPTVTYEPAADSDDVLPTAPVGVKVENGVFQRVSLTNANGKVVAGKFNSDRTAFTVTEPLGYESTYTWAGAVVGQDGKSESVQGKFSTVAPQKQVNGQFQLADGQVVGVAAPIILQFDAAIDDKYRATVEKALQVTTTPPVEGSWAWLPDEAGGSRVHWRTREYYPAGTKVSVKAPLYGVSFGDGAYGAADSTLDIEIGRRQVVKAEASSHRIQVLDGSGAVIMDFPCSYGEGDLDRNVTRSGIHVVTEKYEDFWMTNPAAGYSNVHERFAVRISNNGEFIHCNPNSIGSQGNTNVTNGCINLNLENSQQYFNSAMYGDPVEVTGTRIQLSYADGDLWDWAVDWNEWKSMSALSSEDSPSNLPASAPATPTDAPTLSGTPTTTTPPKPTPGG
;
A
#
# COMPACT_ATOMS: atom_id res chain seq x y z
N MET A 1 -42.36 -37.21 -12.99
CA MET A 1 -42.73 -37.89 -11.75
C MET A 1 -41.97 -37.22 -10.62
N SER A 2 -42.64 -36.32 -9.90
CA SER A 2 -42.28 -35.90 -8.51
C SER A 2 -42.78 -36.94 -7.53
N PRO A 3 -42.34 -36.98 -6.27
CA PRO A 3 -42.42 -35.92 -5.26
C PRO A 3 -41.11 -35.86 -4.42
N GLY A 4 -40.71 -34.79 -3.74
CA GLY A 4 -41.44 -34.05 -2.68
C GLY A 4 -40.74 -34.31 -1.37
N GLY A 5 -40.29 -33.28 -0.63
CA GLY A 5 -39.80 -33.42 0.73
C GLY A 5 -39.11 -32.14 1.23
N ASP A 6 -39.92 -31.16 1.69
CA ASP A 6 -39.48 -30.02 2.49
C ASP A 6 -38.96 -30.48 3.86
N ILE A 7 -37.86 -29.96 4.32
CA ILE A 7 -37.54 -29.85 5.75
C ILE A 7 -37.01 -28.45 6.03
N GLU A 8 -37.86 -27.62 6.60
CA GLU A 8 -37.49 -26.42 7.36
C GLU A 8 -36.62 -26.82 8.57
N ALA A 9 -35.54 -26.09 8.79
CA ALA A 9 -34.86 -26.11 10.07
C ALA A 9 -34.46 -24.68 10.46
N ASP A 10 -35.07 -24.22 11.53
CA ASP A 10 -34.95 -22.98 12.26
C ASP A 10 -33.52 -22.50 12.49
N ALA A 11 -33.30 -21.22 12.27
CA ALA A 11 -32.16 -20.49 12.73
C ALA A 11 -32.41 -19.90 14.13
N PRO A 12 -31.49 -20.00 15.08
CA PRO A 12 -31.59 -19.23 16.31
C PRO A 12 -30.91 -17.88 16.17
N LEU A 13 -31.70 -16.82 16.27
CA LEU A 13 -31.28 -15.43 16.46
C LEU A 13 -30.57 -15.29 17.82
N PHE A 14 -29.27 -15.04 17.80
CA PHE A 14 -28.54 -14.61 19.02
C PHE A 14 -28.53 -13.10 19.15
N ASN A 15 -29.41 -12.64 20.03
CA ASN A 15 -29.54 -11.25 20.45
C ASN A 15 -28.59 -11.01 21.64
N ARG A 16 -27.47 -10.29 21.44
CA ARG A 16 -26.54 -9.91 22.53
C ARG A 16 -26.80 -8.48 22.97
N ARG A 17 -27.81 -8.29 23.79
CA ARG A 17 -27.87 -7.16 24.73
C ARG A 17 -27.44 -7.66 26.10
N ARG A 18 -26.24 -7.35 26.55
CA ARG A 18 -25.83 -7.50 27.94
C ARG A 18 -26.25 -6.25 28.70
N ALA A 19 -27.26 -6.40 29.52
CA ALA A 19 -27.70 -5.42 30.49
C ALA A 19 -26.70 -5.37 31.66
N LEU A 20 -26.33 -4.15 32.05
CA LEU A 20 -25.66 -3.87 33.32
C LEU A 20 -26.67 -4.12 34.46
N THR A 21 -26.36 -5.05 35.33
CA THR A 21 -27.11 -5.23 36.59
C THR A 21 -26.43 -4.44 37.68
N VAL A 22 -27.03 -3.33 38.07
CA VAL A 22 -26.66 -2.58 39.30
C VAL A 22 -27.33 -3.25 40.45
N LEU A 23 -26.55 -3.79 41.38
CA LEU A 23 -27.10 -4.31 42.65
C LEU A 23 -27.21 -3.13 43.64
N THR A 24 -28.42 -2.69 43.88
CA THR A 24 -28.72 -1.81 45.01
C THR A 24 -29.11 -2.67 46.24
N VAL A 25 -28.29 -2.61 47.28
CA VAL A 25 -28.60 -3.22 48.57
C VAL A 25 -29.46 -2.21 49.37
N GLY A 26 -30.65 -2.64 49.74
CA GLY A 26 -31.64 -1.85 50.43
C GLY A 26 -31.29 -1.56 51.90
N MET A 27 -31.66 -0.36 52.32
CA MET A 27 -31.67 0.05 53.71
C MET A 27 -32.87 -0.57 54.45
N GLY A 28 -32.56 -1.24 55.53
CA GLY A 28 -33.55 -1.57 56.57
C GLY A 28 -33.53 -0.50 57.69
N ALA A 29 -34.63 0.19 57.85
CA ALA A 29 -34.82 1.15 58.94
C ALA A 29 -35.22 0.41 60.20
N GLY A 30 -34.51 0.73 61.30
CA GLY A 30 -34.89 0.35 62.64
C GLY A 30 -34.76 1.57 63.56
N LEU A 31 -35.87 2.17 63.93
CA LEU A 31 -35.97 3.17 64.99
C LEU A 31 -36.01 2.47 66.37
N LEU A 32 -35.23 2.95 67.34
CA LEU A 32 -35.70 3.18 68.70
C LEU A 32 -34.67 3.84 69.65
N ALA A 33 -35.09 4.92 70.17
CA ALA A 33 -34.96 5.46 71.54
C ALA A 33 -33.60 5.95 72.14
N ALA A 34 -33.70 7.17 72.50
CA ALA A 34 -32.78 8.03 73.21
C ALA A 34 -32.22 7.46 74.54
N CYS A 35 -30.93 7.82 74.77
CA CYS A 35 -30.47 8.27 76.07
C CYS A 35 -29.18 9.11 75.95
N SER A 36 -29.15 10.21 76.60
CA SER A 36 -28.11 11.22 76.64
C SER A 36 -26.79 10.73 77.25
N GLY A 37 -25.75 10.83 76.45
CA GLY A 37 -24.37 10.68 76.93
C GLY A 37 -23.42 11.36 75.92
N LYS A 38 -22.71 12.41 76.29
CA LYS A 38 -21.65 13.01 75.48
C LYS A 38 -20.53 12.01 75.28
N SER A 39 -20.53 11.36 74.14
CA SER A 39 -19.37 10.57 73.66
C SER A 39 -18.43 11.53 72.94
N PRO A 40 -17.10 11.39 73.11
CA PRO A 40 -16.16 12.15 72.27
C PRO A 40 -16.37 11.82 70.86
N VAL A 41 -16.43 12.82 69.95
CA VAL A 41 -16.42 12.67 68.50
C VAL A 41 -15.09 11.98 68.14
N SER A 42 -15.15 10.70 67.84
CA SER A 42 -14.02 10.00 67.21
C SER A 42 -13.74 10.67 65.88
N ALA A 43 -12.55 11.24 65.75
CA ALA A 43 -12.06 11.68 64.46
C ALA A 43 -12.19 10.50 63.45
N PRO A 44 -12.54 10.77 62.20
CA PRO A 44 -12.56 9.69 61.20
C PRO A 44 -11.18 9.00 61.20
N GLU A 45 -11.19 7.72 61.46
CA GLU A 45 -9.99 6.89 61.42
C GLU A 45 -9.39 7.06 60.00
N ALA A 46 -8.18 7.61 59.94
CA ALA A 46 -7.49 7.77 58.65
C ALA A 46 -7.46 6.43 57.96
N ALA A 47 -8.07 6.34 56.80
CA ALA A 47 -8.03 5.13 56.00
C ALA A 47 -6.56 4.67 55.86
N GLY A 48 -6.30 3.44 56.33
CA GLY A 48 -4.95 2.89 56.28
C GLY A 48 -4.42 2.88 54.83
N PRO A 49 -3.10 2.76 54.66
CA PRO A 49 -2.50 2.73 53.33
C PRO A 49 -3.15 1.66 52.46
N VAL A 50 -3.58 2.07 51.27
CA VAL A 50 -4.26 1.20 50.29
C VAL A 50 -3.22 0.35 49.59
N ALA A 51 -3.50 -0.95 49.44
CA ALA A 51 -2.63 -1.89 48.69
C ALA A 51 -2.46 -1.47 47.23
N PRO A 52 -1.32 -1.72 46.61
CA PRO A 52 -1.12 -1.42 45.20
C PRO A 52 -2.02 -2.27 44.31
N THR A 53 -2.57 -1.68 43.25
CA THR A 53 -3.37 -2.37 42.27
C THR A 53 -2.64 -2.32 40.93
N VAL A 54 -2.32 -3.50 40.35
CA VAL A 54 -1.60 -3.62 39.08
C VAL A 54 -2.60 -3.95 37.95
N THR A 55 -2.58 -3.17 36.87
CA THR A 55 -3.42 -3.34 35.70
C THR A 55 -2.55 -3.59 34.48
N TYR A 56 -2.91 -4.59 33.69
CA TYR A 56 -2.18 -5.03 32.48
C TYR A 56 -2.95 -4.60 31.23
N GLU A 57 -2.21 -4.22 30.20
CA GLU A 57 -2.69 -3.97 28.85
C GLU A 57 -1.76 -4.74 27.86
N PRO A 58 -2.24 -5.77 27.15
CA PRO A 58 -3.55 -6.42 27.29
C PRO A 58 -3.74 -7.05 28.69
N ALA A 59 -4.98 -7.40 29.04
CA ALA A 59 -5.26 -8.09 30.30
C ALA A 59 -4.45 -9.37 30.43
N ALA A 60 -4.13 -9.76 31.67
CA ALA A 60 -3.43 -11.03 31.90
C ALA A 60 -4.28 -12.21 31.34
N ASP A 61 -3.57 -13.23 30.85
CA ASP A 61 -4.12 -14.42 30.19
C ASP A 61 -4.92 -14.13 28.89
N SER A 62 -4.73 -12.96 28.26
CA SER A 62 -5.26 -12.69 26.90
C SER A 62 -4.55 -13.53 25.86
N ASP A 63 -5.31 -14.04 24.90
CA ASP A 63 -4.81 -14.74 23.72
C ASP A 63 -5.04 -13.87 22.46
N ASP A 64 -4.40 -14.24 21.36
CA ASP A 64 -4.52 -13.61 20.05
C ASP A 64 -4.26 -12.09 20.04
N VAL A 65 -3.37 -11.63 20.91
CA VAL A 65 -2.96 -10.22 20.96
C VAL A 65 -2.18 -9.88 19.69
N LEU A 66 -2.57 -8.79 19.00
CA LEU A 66 -1.81 -8.32 17.84
C LEU A 66 -0.40 -7.90 18.26
N PRO A 67 0.64 -8.24 17.49
CA PRO A 67 2.03 -7.93 17.85
C PRO A 67 2.33 -6.42 17.90
N THR A 68 1.48 -5.61 17.27
CA THR A 68 1.56 -4.14 17.25
C THR A 68 0.60 -3.47 18.24
N ALA A 69 -0.19 -4.26 19.00
CA ALA A 69 -1.07 -3.71 20.01
C ALA A 69 -0.27 -2.98 21.11
N PRO A 70 -0.84 -1.95 21.75
CA PRO A 70 -0.24 -1.35 22.95
C PRO A 70 -0.05 -2.40 24.05
N VAL A 71 1.17 -2.47 24.60
CA VAL A 71 1.49 -3.39 25.69
C VAL A 71 2.11 -2.63 26.84
N GLY A 72 1.57 -2.82 28.04
CA GLY A 72 2.09 -2.14 29.21
C GLY A 72 1.47 -2.65 30.51
N VAL A 73 1.95 -2.09 31.61
CA VAL A 73 1.44 -2.34 32.96
C VAL A 73 1.43 -1.05 33.74
N LYS A 74 0.36 -0.83 34.51
CA LYS A 74 0.16 0.35 35.37
C LYS A 74 -0.05 -0.07 36.81
N VAL A 75 0.32 0.76 37.77
CA VAL A 75 0.05 0.56 39.19
C VAL A 75 -0.59 1.78 39.79
N GLU A 76 -1.63 1.55 40.56
CA GLU A 76 -2.23 2.54 41.46
C GLU A 76 -1.81 2.26 42.90
N ASN A 77 -1.70 3.28 43.75
CA ASN A 77 -1.32 3.22 45.17
C ASN A 77 0.07 2.59 45.39
N GLY A 78 0.99 2.72 44.42
CA GLY A 78 2.34 2.17 44.51
C GLY A 78 3.26 2.63 43.38
N VAL A 79 4.50 2.17 43.41
CA VAL A 79 5.50 2.47 42.39
C VAL A 79 6.26 1.19 42.00
N PHE A 80 6.60 1.02 40.74
CA PHE A 80 7.39 -0.12 40.28
C PHE A 80 8.84 0.00 40.74
N GLN A 81 9.32 -1.00 41.45
CA GLN A 81 10.77 -1.21 41.67
C GLN A 81 11.45 -1.72 40.41
N ARG A 82 10.88 -2.76 39.83
CA ARG A 82 11.32 -3.39 38.60
C ARG A 82 10.13 -3.97 37.84
N VAL A 83 10.19 -3.95 36.53
CA VAL A 83 9.27 -4.66 35.63
C VAL A 83 10.05 -5.09 34.41
N SER A 84 9.77 -6.27 33.93
CA SER A 84 10.24 -6.81 32.66
C SER A 84 9.15 -7.64 31.99
N LEU A 85 9.12 -7.59 30.68
CA LEU A 85 8.37 -8.51 29.83
C LEU A 85 9.37 -9.41 29.12
N THR A 86 9.17 -10.72 29.15
CA THR A 86 10.05 -11.69 28.48
C THR A 86 9.24 -12.60 27.56
N ASN A 87 9.78 -12.97 26.42
CA ASN A 87 9.19 -14.00 25.57
C ASN A 87 9.58 -15.41 26.08
N ALA A 88 9.00 -16.46 25.46
CA ALA A 88 9.25 -17.86 25.84
C ALA A 88 10.72 -18.28 25.73
N ASN A 89 11.53 -17.59 24.93
CA ASN A 89 12.97 -17.84 24.75
C ASN A 89 13.84 -17.06 25.77
N GLY A 90 13.22 -16.34 26.71
CA GLY A 90 13.91 -15.54 27.71
C GLY A 90 14.44 -14.19 27.21
N LYS A 91 14.13 -13.76 25.97
CA LYS A 91 14.47 -12.43 25.48
C LYS A 91 13.64 -11.39 26.24
N VAL A 92 14.30 -10.44 26.85
CA VAL A 92 13.65 -9.27 27.46
C VAL A 92 13.21 -8.31 26.36
N VAL A 93 11.93 -7.91 26.39
CA VAL A 93 11.33 -6.96 25.45
C VAL A 93 11.66 -5.54 25.92
N ALA A 94 12.04 -4.67 24.99
CA ALA A 94 12.36 -3.27 25.31
C ALA A 94 11.13 -2.49 25.76
N GLY A 95 11.30 -1.68 26.79
CA GLY A 95 10.24 -0.85 27.34
C GLY A 95 10.78 0.27 28.21
N LYS A 96 9.90 1.19 28.60
CA LYS A 96 10.26 2.37 29.42
C LYS A 96 9.25 2.64 30.52
N PHE A 97 9.74 3.13 31.64
CA PHE A 97 8.89 3.69 32.70
C PHE A 97 8.49 5.12 32.37
N ASN A 98 7.33 5.54 32.88
CA ASN A 98 7.03 6.96 33.03
C ASN A 98 7.87 7.58 34.16
N SER A 99 7.82 8.94 34.31
CA SER A 99 8.61 9.68 35.31
C SER A 99 8.39 9.19 36.73
N ASP A 100 7.16 8.84 37.08
CA ASP A 100 6.72 8.51 38.42
C ASP A 100 6.81 7.04 38.76
N ARG A 101 7.29 6.23 37.79
CA ARG A 101 7.38 4.77 37.87
C ARG A 101 6.05 4.07 38.20
N THR A 102 4.94 4.68 37.79
CA THR A 102 3.59 4.11 37.94
C THR A 102 3.10 3.40 36.69
N ALA A 103 3.84 3.51 35.57
CA ALA A 103 3.56 2.79 34.32
C ALA A 103 4.85 2.33 33.64
N PHE A 104 4.79 1.15 33.04
CA PHE A 104 5.82 0.64 32.13
C PHE A 104 5.15 0.32 30.78
N THR A 105 5.72 0.82 29.70
CA THR A 105 5.21 0.64 28.32
C THR A 105 6.26 -0.03 27.47
N VAL A 106 5.87 -1.05 26.75
CA VAL A 106 6.70 -1.72 25.72
C VAL A 106 6.90 -0.77 24.54
N THR A 107 8.10 -0.76 23.96
CA THR A 107 8.49 0.18 22.90
C THR A 107 8.90 -0.46 21.59
N GLU A 108 8.90 -1.78 21.50
CA GLU A 108 9.15 -2.54 20.27
C GLU A 108 7.94 -3.42 19.94
N PRO A 109 7.66 -3.71 18.67
CA PRO A 109 6.65 -4.71 18.29
C PRO A 109 7.00 -6.08 18.83
N LEU A 110 5.97 -6.87 19.12
CA LEU A 110 6.11 -8.24 19.58
C LEU A 110 6.21 -9.21 18.38
N GLY A 111 6.66 -10.44 18.63
CA GLY A 111 6.63 -11.51 17.62
C GLY A 111 5.25 -12.15 17.52
N TYR A 112 4.95 -12.76 16.38
CA TYR A 112 3.82 -13.67 16.23
C TYR A 112 4.04 -14.97 17.01
N GLU A 113 2.94 -15.69 17.32
CA GLU A 113 2.94 -17.03 17.89
C GLU A 113 3.85 -17.14 19.13
N SER A 114 3.79 -16.15 20.01
CA SER A 114 4.71 -16.02 21.14
C SER A 114 3.95 -15.78 22.45
N THR A 115 4.36 -16.48 23.50
CA THR A 115 3.91 -16.20 24.85
C THR A 115 4.85 -15.21 25.52
N TYR A 116 4.28 -14.19 26.16
CA TYR A 116 5.01 -13.17 26.90
C TYR A 116 4.63 -13.23 28.37
N THR A 117 5.63 -13.08 29.25
CA THR A 117 5.46 -13.18 30.70
C THR A 117 5.96 -11.90 31.37
N TRP A 118 5.10 -11.29 32.17
CA TRP A 118 5.44 -10.20 33.05
C TRP A 118 6.12 -10.71 34.32
N ALA A 119 7.18 -10.05 34.74
CA ALA A 119 7.83 -10.28 36.01
C ALA A 119 8.29 -8.94 36.62
N GLY A 120 8.12 -8.78 37.94
CA GLY A 120 8.52 -7.55 38.57
C GLY A 120 8.15 -7.48 40.03
N ALA A 121 8.30 -6.27 40.58
CA ALA A 121 7.89 -5.93 41.93
C ALA A 121 7.40 -4.48 42.00
N VAL A 122 6.35 -4.27 42.74
CA VAL A 122 5.77 -2.96 43.08
C VAL A 122 5.87 -2.73 44.61
N VAL A 123 6.07 -1.49 45.04
CA VAL A 123 5.99 -1.12 46.46
C VAL A 123 4.75 -0.27 46.66
N GLY A 124 3.90 -0.71 47.57
CA GLY A 124 2.70 0.00 47.97
C GLY A 124 3.00 1.21 48.86
N GLN A 125 1.98 2.04 49.14
CA GLN A 125 2.07 3.16 50.04
C GLN A 125 2.32 2.72 51.50
N ASP A 126 2.05 1.45 51.84
CA ASP A 126 2.36 0.83 53.11
C ASP A 126 3.81 0.34 53.25
N GLY A 127 4.62 0.55 52.19
CA GLY A 127 6.01 0.11 52.11
C GLY A 127 6.21 -1.39 51.82
N LYS A 128 5.13 -2.16 51.66
CA LYS A 128 5.24 -3.58 51.33
C LYS A 128 5.46 -3.77 49.85
N SER A 129 6.24 -4.83 49.51
CA SER A 129 6.47 -5.19 48.14
C SER A 129 5.54 -6.32 47.70
N GLU A 130 4.91 -6.16 46.54
CA GLU A 130 4.10 -7.17 45.90
C GLU A 130 4.71 -7.57 44.56
N SER A 131 4.47 -8.83 44.10
CA SER A 131 4.98 -9.32 42.84
C SER A 131 4.10 -8.91 41.67
N VAL A 132 4.74 -8.47 40.57
CA VAL A 132 4.07 -8.28 39.28
C VAL A 132 4.23 -9.59 38.49
N GLN A 133 3.12 -10.23 38.14
CA GLN A 133 3.08 -11.50 37.40
C GLN A 133 1.88 -11.50 36.47
N GLY A 134 2.07 -12.02 35.26
CA GLY A 134 1.02 -12.17 34.26
C GLY A 134 1.62 -12.70 32.96
N LYS A 135 0.80 -13.20 32.10
CA LYS A 135 1.20 -13.65 30.77
C LYS A 135 0.12 -13.33 29.78
N PHE A 136 0.47 -13.32 28.50
CA PHE A 136 -0.46 -13.27 27.37
C PHE A 136 0.21 -13.91 26.17
N SER A 137 -0.57 -14.24 25.12
CA SER A 137 -0.06 -14.77 23.87
C SER A 137 -0.46 -13.89 22.68
N THR A 138 0.44 -13.83 21.70
CA THR A 138 0.18 -13.12 20.46
C THR A 138 -0.43 -14.05 19.42
N VAL A 139 -1.16 -13.45 18.46
CA VAL A 139 -1.80 -14.16 17.36
C VAL A 139 -0.81 -15.09 16.63
N ALA A 140 -1.30 -16.29 16.28
CA ALA A 140 -0.59 -17.26 15.45
C ALA A 140 -1.16 -17.21 14.03
N PRO A 141 -0.54 -16.51 13.07
CA PRO A 141 -1.03 -16.42 11.71
C PRO A 141 -1.08 -17.81 11.03
N GLN A 142 -2.19 -18.12 10.37
CA GLN A 142 -2.24 -19.27 9.47
C GLN A 142 -1.40 -19.02 8.21
N LYS A 143 -1.28 -17.74 7.81
CA LYS A 143 -0.46 -17.27 6.70
C LYS A 143 0.11 -15.90 7.01
N GLN A 144 1.37 -15.71 6.66
CA GLN A 144 1.98 -14.38 6.64
C GLN A 144 2.08 -13.92 5.18
N VAL A 145 1.70 -12.65 4.92
CA VAL A 145 1.65 -12.05 3.59
C VAL A 145 2.69 -10.94 3.51
N ASN A 146 3.53 -10.98 2.49
CA ASN A 146 4.50 -9.94 2.19
C ASN A 146 3.93 -8.96 1.15
N GLY A 147 4.15 -7.66 1.38
CA GLY A 147 3.96 -6.61 0.39
C GLY A 147 5.32 -6.05 -0.03
N GLN A 148 5.58 -6.02 -1.34
CA GLN A 148 6.84 -5.54 -1.88
C GLN A 148 6.60 -4.46 -2.92
N PHE A 149 7.28 -3.32 -2.78
CA PHE A 149 7.31 -2.28 -3.80
C PHE A 149 8.12 -2.74 -5.00
N GLN A 150 7.64 -2.40 -6.20
CA GLN A 150 8.35 -2.74 -7.44
C GLN A 150 9.52 -1.80 -7.73
N LEU A 151 9.44 -0.56 -7.28
CA LEU A 151 10.54 0.40 -7.37
C LEU A 151 11.57 0.15 -6.27
N ALA A 152 12.82 0.47 -6.58
CA ALA A 152 13.90 0.42 -5.61
C ALA A 152 13.97 1.72 -4.80
N ASP A 153 14.35 1.60 -3.53
CA ASP A 153 14.59 2.74 -2.66
C ASP A 153 15.71 3.65 -3.22
N GLY A 154 15.50 4.96 -3.16
CA GLY A 154 16.40 5.96 -3.74
C GLY A 154 16.33 6.08 -5.27
N GLN A 155 15.46 5.37 -5.97
CA GLN A 155 15.35 5.43 -7.42
C GLN A 155 14.83 6.79 -7.89
N VAL A 156 15.38 7.27 -9.03
CA VAL A 156 14.86 8.43 -9.76
C VAL A 156 14.01 7.94 -10.92
N VAL A 157 12.77 8.41 -11.02
CA VAL A 157 11.79 7.95 -12.01
C VAL A 157 11.13 9.11 -12.77
N GLY A 158 10.50 8.82 -13.90
CA GLY A 158 9.76 9.78 -14.71
C GLY A 158 8.44 10.24 -14.07
N VAL A 159 7.87 11.29 -14.61
CA VAL A 159 6.71 12.00 -14.04
C VAL A 159 5.39 11.23 -14.05
N ALA A 160 5.31 10.10 -14.74
CA ALA A 160 4.13 9.24 -14.78
C ALA A 160 4.32 7.90 -14.06
N ALA A 161 5.40 7.73 -13.30
CA ALA A 161 5.68 6.48 -12.59
C ALA A 161 4.61 6.20 -11.52
N PRO A 162 3.86 5.08 -11.59
CA PRO A 162 3.00 4.67 -10.49
C PRO A 162 3.82 4.04 -9.37
N ILE A 163 3.30 4.11 -8.15
CA ILE A 163 3.80 3.33 -7.02
C ILE A 163 3.04 2.02 -7.00
N ILE A 164 3.73 0.91 -7.10
CA ILE A 164 3.14 -0.42 -7.17
C ILE A 164 3.55 -1.22 -5.95
N LEU A 165 2.57 -1.66 -5.17
CA LEU A 165 2.75 -2.60 -4.07
C LEU A 165 2.12 -3.94 -4.47
N GLN A 166 2.97 -4.94 -4.67
CA GLN A 166 2.60 -6.31 -5.00
C GLN A 166 2.61 -7.18 -3.75
N PHE A 167 1.54 -7.93 -3.54
CA PHE A 167 1.45 -8.93 -2.47
C PHE A 167 1.76 -10.34 -2.99
N ASP A 168 2.29 -11.20 -2.14
CA ASP A 168 2.56 -12.62 -2.45
C ASP A 168 1.33 -13.53 -2.19
N ALA A 169 0.16 -12.94 -2.00
CA ALA A 169 -1.12 -13.60 -1.81
C ALA A 169 -2.29 -12.78 -2.37
N ALA A 170 -3.33 -13.46 -2.81
CA ALA A 170 -4.61 -12.81 -3.08
C ALA A 170 -5.26 -12.32 -1.79
N ILE A 171 -5.84 -11.13 -1.83
CA ILE A 171 -6.55 -10.46 -0.74
C ILE A 171 -8.00 -10.27 -1.18
N ASP A 172 -8.93 -10.92 -0.49
CA ASP A 172 -10.36 -10.77 -0.77
C ASP A 172 -10.79 -9.30 -0.67
N ASP A 173 -11.67 -8.87 -1.55
CA ASP A 173 -12.15 -7.48 -1.64
C ASP A 173 -12.63 -6.93 -0.28
N LYS A 174 -13.30 -7.76 0.52
CA LYS A 174 -13.82 -7.39 1.86
C LYS A 174 -12.71 -7.00 2.86
N TYR A 175 -11.44 -7.36 2.62
CA TYR A 175 -10.31 -7.05 3.49
C TYR A 175 -9.40 -5.96 2.94
N ARG A 176 -9.52 -5.61 1.64
CA ARG A 176 -8.68 -4.61 0.98
C ARG A 176 -8.71 -3.25 1.69
N ALA A 177 -9.86 -2.82 2.17
CA ALA A 177 -9.97 -1.57 2.93
C ALA A 177 -9.11 -1.54 4.20
N THR A 178 -8.98 -2.67 4.91
CA THR A 178 -8.15 -2.77 6.10
C THR A 178 -6.67 -2.61 5.76
N VAL A 179 -6.24 -3.22 4.67
CA VAL A 179 -4.86 -3.14 4.17
C VAL A 179 -4.57 -1.74 3.65
N GLU A 180 -5.44 -1.17 2.81
CA GLU A 180 -5.25 0.15 2.21
C GLU A 180 -5.17 1.27 3.25
N LYS A 181 -5.94 1.19 4.35
CA LYS A 181 -5.86 2.14 5.48
C LYS A 181 -4.47 2.22 6.11
N ALA A 182 -3.67 1.18 6.01
CA ALA A 182 -2.29 1.17 6.49
C ALA A 182 -1.33 1.88 5.54
N LEU A 183 -1.67 2.02 4.26
CA LEU A 183 -0.77 2.58 3.25
C LEU A 183 -0.74 4.11 3.33
N GLN A 184 0.44 4.67 3.44
CA GLN A 184 0.66 6.11 3.57
C GLN A 184 1.59 6.59 2.47
N VAL A 185 1.17 7.59 1.69
CA VAL A 185 2.00 8.27 0.69
C VAL A 185 2.16 9.73 1.10
N THR A 186 3.39 10.20 1.10
CA THR A 186 3.73 11.60 1.35
C THR A 186 4.54 12.12 0.19
N THR A 187 4.14 13.26 -0.38
CA THR A 187 4.87 13.90 -1.47
C THR A 187 5.32 15.31 -1.08
N THR A 188 6.45 15.74 -1.62
CA THR A 188 6.99 17.09 -1.45
C THR A 188 7.41 17.64 -2.82
N PRO A 189 6.71 18.63 -3.40
CA PRO A 189 5.48 19.26 -2.89
C PRO A 189 4.29 18.29 -2.80
N PRO A 190 3.25 18.62 -1.98
CA PRO A 190 2.04 17.80 -1.92
C PRO A 190 1.33 17.73 -3.27
N VAL A 191 0.91 16.53 -3.67
CA VAL A 191 0.14 16.28 -4.90
C VAL A 191 -1.08 15.41 -4.59
N GLU A 192 -2.16 15.61 -5.35
CA GLU A 192 -3.35 14.76 -5.28
C GLU A 192 -3.03 13.38 -5.89
N GLY A 193 -3.31 12.32 -5.17
CA GLY A 193 -3.14 10.94 -5.64
C GLY A 193 -4.12 9.99 -4.96
N SER A 194 -4.27 8.80 -5.53
CA SER A 194 -5.17 7.76 -5.01
C SER A 194 -4.60 6.37 -5.27
N TRP A 195 -4.84 5.47 -4.32
CA TRP A 195 -4.67 4.04 -4.53
C TRP A 195 -5.81 3.49 -5.40
N ALA A 196 -5.51 2.42 -6.13
CA ALA A 196 -6.47 1.64 -6.89
C ALA A 196 -6.06 0.16 -6.86
N TRP A 197 -7.00 -0.72 -6.54
CA TRP A 197 -6.78 -2.16 -6.59
C TRP A 197 -6.99 -2.66 -8.01
N LEU A 198 -5.96 -3.23 -8.58
CA LEU A 198 -5.97 -3.79 -9.91
C LEU A 198 -6.28 -5.29 -9.86
N PRO A 199 -6.61 -5.92 -10.98
CA PRO A 199 -6.75 -7.37 -11.04
C PRO A 199 -5.50 -8.08 -10.51
N ASP A 200 -5.70 -9.18 -9.80
CA ASP A 200 -4.62 -9.98 -9.22
C ASP A 200 -3.68 -10.50 -10.32
N GLU A 201 -2.40 -10.54 -10.03
CA GLU A 201 -1.37 -11.02 -10.93
C GLU A 201 -0.35 -11.89 -10.20
N ALA A 202 0.25 -12.84 -10.93
CA ALA A 202 1.24 -13.79 -10.40
C ALA A 202 0.78 -14.50 -9.10
N GLY A 203 -0.53 -14.66 -8.91
CA GLY A 203 -1.13 -15.31 -7.74
C GLY A 203 -1.26 -14.43 -6.52
N GLY A 204 -1.04 -13.12 -6.63
CA GLY A 204 -1.19 -12.15 -5.56
C GLY A 204 -1.95 -10.90 -5.97
N SER A 205 -2.53 -10.24 -4.99
CA SER A 205 -3.18 -8.94 -5.19
C SER A 205 -2.15 -7.83 -5.34
N ARG A 206 -2.56 -6.77 -6.05
CA ARG A 206 -1.72 -5.58 -6.22
C ARG A 206 -2.54 -4.31 -6.09
N VAL A 207 -1.91 -3.29 -5.56
CA VAL A 207 -2.47 -1.95 -5.43
C VAL A 207 -1.48 -0.94 -5.97
N HIS A 208 -1.97 -0.06 -6.85
CA HIS A 208 -1.18 1.00 -7.47
C HIS A 208 -1.60 2.35 -6.93
N TRP A 209 -0.66 3.26 -6.77
CA TRP A 209 -0.93 4.65 -6.46
C TRP A 209 -0.40 5.54 -7.57
N ARG A 210 -1.22 6.43 -8.09
CA ARG A 210 -0.81 7.48 -9.01
C ARG A 210 -1.42 8.83 -8.62
N THR A 211 -0.81 9.87 -9.13
CA THR A 211 -1.35 11.22 -9.03
C THR A 211 -2.48 11.45 -10.04
N ARG A 212 -3.27 12.49 -9.82
CA ARG A 212 -4.29 12.91 -10.78
C ARG A 212 -3.68 13.37 -12.10
N GLU A 213 -2.67 14.25 -12.01
CA GLU A 213 -1.86 14.75 -13.12
C GLU A 213 -0.46 14.14 -12.99
N TYR A 214 0.38 14.26 -14.03
CA TYR A 214 1.78 13.88 -13.90
C TYR A 214 2.45 14.63 -12.76
N TYR A 215 3.35 13.98 -12.06
CA TYR A 215 4.10 14.63 -10.98
C TYR A 215 4.84 15.88 -11.47
N PRO A 216 4.92 16.93 -10.64
CA PRO A 216 5.94 17.95 -10.82
C PRO A 216 7.34 17.36 -10.77
N ALA A 217 8.24 17.81 -11.64
CA ALA A 217 9.65 17.38 -11.60
C ALA A 217 10.29 17.76 -10.25
N GLY A 218 11.15 16.91 -9.72
CA GLY A 218 11.82 17.09 -8.44
C GLY A 218 10.94 16.75 -7.22
N THR A 219 9.72 16.22 -7.42
CA THR A 219 8.88 15.76 -6.32
C THR A 219 9.56 14.58 -5.60
N LYS A 220 9.66 14.68 -4.28
CA LYS A 220 10.07 13.55 -3.43
C LYS A 220 8.82 12.80 -2.99
N VAL A 221 8.86 11.49 -3.08
CA VAL A 221 7.77 10.60 -2.70
C VAL A 221 8.27 9.64 -1.64
N SER A 222 7.60 9.63 -0.48
CA SER A 222 7.86 8.69 0.61
C SER A 222 6.61 7.86 0.85
N VAL A 223 6.75 6.55 0.81
CA VAL A 223 5.66 5.60 1.03
C VAL A 223 5.98 4.75 2.24
N LYS A 224 4.99 4.59 3.11
CA LYS A 224 5.05 3.67 4.25
C LYS A 224 3.90 2.70 4.15
N ALA A 225 4.21 1.44 4.25
CA ALA A 225 3.26 0.34 4.34
C ALA A 225 3.54 -0.44 5.64
N PRO A 226 3.07 0.05 6.81
CA PRO A 226 3.20 -0.62 8.10
C PRO A 226 2.23 -1.81 8.14
N LEU A 227 2.61 -2.89 7.49
CA LEU A 227 1.77 -4.07 7.29
C LEU A 227 1.93 -5.12 8.39
N TYR A 228 3.02 -5.06 9.18
CA TYR A 228 3.23 -6.01 10.28
C TYR A 228 2.08 -5.91 11.29
N GLY A 229 1.44 -7.03 11.58
CA GLY A 229 0.28 -7.08 12.47
C GLY A 229 -1.05 -6.68 11.84
N VAL A 230 -1.07 -6.20 10.60
CA VAL A 230 -2.31 -5.91 9.87
C VAL A 230 -2.97 -7.22 9.45
N SER A 231 -4.28 -7.33 9.69
CA SER A 231 -5.06 -8.48 9.24
C SER A 231 -5.38 -8.37 7.74
N PHE A 232 -5.08 -9.41 7.02
CA PHE A 232 -5.45 -9.63 5.61
C PHE A 232 -6.69 -10.53 5.48
N GLY A 233 -7.28 -10.90 6.63
CA GLY A 233 -8.46 -11.78 6.71
C GLY A 233 -8.10 -13.26 6.77
N ASP A 234 -9.10 -14.07 7.18
CA ASP A 234 -9.04 -15.52 7.21
C ASP A 234 -7.75 -16.10 7.88
N GLY A 235 -7.30 -15.44 8.96
CA GLY A 235 -6.08 -15.83 9.69
C GLY A 235 -4.77 -15.42 9.01
N ALA A 236 -4.81 -14.67 7.93
CA ALA A 236 -3.64 -14.09 7.29
C ALA A 236 -3.29 -12.72 7.89
N TYR A 237 -1.99 -12.46 8.07
CA TYR A 237 -1.46 -11.21 8.61
C TYR A 237 -0.21 -10.77 7.85
N GLY A 238 0.05 -9.46 7.84
CA GLY A 238 1.25 -8.90 7.23
C GLY A 238 2.54 -9.39 7.90
N ALA A 239 3.49 -9.86 7.10
CA ALA A 239 4.74 -10.43 7.59
C ALA A 239 5.74 -9.39 8.09
N ALA A 240 5.77 -8.23 7.45
CA ALA A 240 6.70 -7.13 7.73
C ALA A 240 6.16 -5.80 7.20
N ASP A 241 6.74 -4.71 7.69
CA ASP A 241 6.56 -3.38 7.13
C ASP A 241 7.40 -3.21 5.86
N SER A 242 6.91 -2.37 4.93
CA SER A 242 7.64 -1.97 3.74
C SER A 242 7.69 -0.45 3.65
N THR A 243 8.79 0.09 3.13
CA THR A 243 8.96 1.52 2.85
C THR A 243 9.56 1.73 1.48
N LEU A 244 9.30 2.90 0.89
CA LEU A 244 9.88 3.31 -0.38
C LEU A 244 10.08 4.82 -0.38
N ASP A 245 11.30 5.28 -0.65
CA ASP A 245 11.62 6.68 -0.90
C ASP A 245 12.16 6.82 -2.32
N ILE A 246 11.52 7.63 -3.16
CA ILE A 246 11.95 7.89 -4.53
C ILE A 246 11.92 9.38 -4.86
N GLU A 247 12.57 9.75 -5.96
CA GLU A 247 12.55 11.09 -6.50
C GLU A 247 11.99 11.08 -7.93
N ILE A 248 11.10 12.01 -8.22
CA ILE A 248 10.63 12.26 -9.58
C ILE A 248 11.69 13.11 -10.28
N GLY A 249 12.25 12.57 -11.32
CA GLY A 249 13.29 13.22 -12.07
C GLY A 249 12.79 14.40 -12.93
N ARG A 250 13.48 14.61 -14.03
CA ARG A 250 13.07 15.63 -15.00
C ARG A 250 11.70 15.31 -15.59
N ARG A 251 10.94 16.34 -15.98
CA ARG A 251 9.74 16.14 -16.78
C ARG A 251 10.13 15.94 -18.25
N GLN A 252 9.77 14.81 -18.81
CA GLN A 252 9.81 14.51 -20.24
C GLN A 252 8.50 13.84 -20.64
N VAL A 253 7.87 14.31 -21.69
CA VAL A 253 6.65 13.74 -22.24
C VAL A 253 6.88 13.43 -23.72
N VAL A 254 6.54 12.24 -24.14
CA VAL A 254 6.61 11.85 -25.53
C VAL A 254 5.23 11.97 -26.15
N LYS A 255 5.11 12.70 -27.25
CA LYS A 255 3.91 12.79 -28.11
C LYS A 255 4.16 11.96 -29.34
N ALA A 256 3.36 10.92 -29.51
CA ALA A 256 3.48 9.93 -30.57
C ALA A 256 2.18 9.89 -31.41
N GLU A 257 2.13 10.68 -32.48
CA GLU A 257 0.97 10.83 -33.36
C GLU A 257 1.12 9.94 -34.59
N ALA A 258 0.35 8.85 -34.65
CA ALA A 258 0.50 7.83 -35.70
C ALA A 258 0.20 8.34 -37.10
N SER A 259 -0.71 9.30 -37.26
CA SER A 259 -1.07 9.89 -38.55
C SER A 259 -0.01 10.85 -39.09
N SER A 260 0.77 11.44 -38.19
CA SER A 260 1.89 12.32 -38.55
C SER A 260 3.15 11.56 -38.92
N HIS A 261 3.23 10.28 -38.57
CA HIS A 261 4.44 9.44 -38.66
C HIS A 261 5.64 10.06 -37.94
N ARG A 262 5.37 10.74 -36.81
CA ARG A 262 6.40 11.42 -36.02
C ARG A 262 6.25 11.11 -34.53
N ILE A 263 7.37 11.17 -33.83
CA ILE A 263 7.44 11.17 -32.38
C ILE A 263 8.14 12.47 -31.95
N GLN A 264 7.56 13.19 -31.02
CA GLN A 264 8.12 14.39 -30.42
C GLN A 264 8.38 14.18 -28.94
N VAL A 265 9.55 14.58 -28.46
CA VAL A 265 9.91 14.56 -27.05
C VAL A 265 9.90 16.01 -26.55
N LEU A 266 9.07 16.24 -25.52
CA LEU A 266 8.89 17.56 -24.91
C LEU A 266 9.57 17.59 -23.55
N ASP A 267 10.22 18.70 -23.24
CA ASP A 267 10.82 18.97 -21.93
C ASP A 267 9.82 19.47 -20.89
N GLY A 268 10.31 19.87 -19.71
CA GLY A 268 9.49 20.38 -18.61
C GLY A 268 8.79 21.70 -18.90
N SER A 269 9.24 22.48 -19.87
CA SER A 269 8.61 23.72 -20.33
C SER A 269 7.55 23.47 -21.42
N GLY A 270 7.46 22.26 -21.96
CA GLY A 270 6.64 21.91 -23.11
C GLY A 270 7.35 22.19 -24.45
N ALA A 271 8.61 22.59 -24.46
CA ALA A 271 9.39 22.75 -25.67
C ALA A 271 9.76 21.40 -26.29
N VAL A 272 9.63 21.29 -27.62
CA VAL A 272 10.06 20.11 -28.36
C VAL A 272 11.59 20.07 -28.41
N ILE A 273 12.18 19.06 -27.77
CA ILE A 273 13.63 18.86 -27.72
C ILE A 273 14.13 17.78 -28.68
N MET A 274 13.21 16.89 -29.14
CA MET A 274 13.47 15.93 -30.20
C MET A 274 12.20 15.83 -31.07
N ASP A 275 12.37 15.71 -32.36
CA ASP A 275 11.30 15.53 -33.33
C ASP A 275 11.77 14.60 -34.43
N PHE A 276 11.35 13.33 -34.37
CA PHE A 276 11.85 12.26 -35.19
C PHE A 276 10.81 11.69 -36.14
N PRO A 277 11.14 11.47 -37.42
CA PRO A 277 10.31 10.63 -38.28
C PRO A 277 10.34 9.19 -37.78
N CYS A 278 9.18 8.55 -37.76
CA CYS A 278 9.02 7.18 -37.28
C CYS A 278 7.99 6.41 -38.11
N SER A 279 7.84 5.12 -37.80
CA SER A 279 6.81 4.25 -38.38
C SER A 279 6.14 3.50 -37.23
N TYR A 280 4.82 3.54 -37.18
CA TYR A 280 3.97 2.85 -36.21
C TYR A 280 3.48 1.52 -36.76
N GLY A 281 2.67 0.83 -35.98
CA GLY A 281 1.97 -0.37 -36.40
C GLY A 281 1.14 -0.14 -37.67
N GLU A 282 1.21 -1.12 -38.61
CA GLU A 282 0.48 -1.05 -39.87
C GLU A 282 -1.03 -0.92 -39.69
N GLY A 283 -1.56 -1.58 -38.67
CA GLY A 283 -2.96 -1.39 -38.25
C GLY A 283 -4.00 -2.14 -39.03
N ASP A 284 -3.61 -3.00 -39.99
CA ASP A 284 -4.50 -3.87 -40.74
C ASP A 284 -5.06 -5.04 -39.92
N LEU A 285 -4.29 -5.49 -38.90
CA LEU A 285 -4.68 -6.50 -37.92
C LEU A 285 -4.65 -5.92 -36.51
N ASP A 286 -5.47 -6.42 -35.59
CA ASP A 286 -5.49 -5.95 -34.21
C ASP A 286 -4.15 -6.13 -33.50
N ARG A 287 -3.43 -7.22 -33.81
CA ARG A 287 -2.13 -7.52 -33.21
C ARG A 287 -0.99 -6.59 -33.63
N ASN A 288 -1.15 -5.86 -34.73
CA ASN A 288 -0.14 -4.93 -35.23
C ASN A 288 -0.53 -3.45 -35.13
N VAL A 289 -1.54 -3.13 -34.35
CA VAL A 289 -1.89 -1.73 -34.00
C VAL A 289 -1.01 -1.29 -32.84
N THR A 290 -0.29 -0.16 -32.98
CA THR A 290 0.23 0.56 -31.81
C THR A 290 -0.96 1.12 -31.03
N ARG A 291 -1.12 0.79 -29.75
CA ARG A 291 -2.28 1.21 -28.97
C ARG A 291 -2.24 2.72 -28.73
N SER A 292 -3.36 3.43 -28.99
CA SER A 292 -3.52 4.81 -28.56
C SER A 292 -3.77 4.87 -27.06
N GLY A 293 -3.18 5.85 -26.37
CA GLY A 293 -3.29 5.97 -24.92
C GLY A 293 -2.01 6.52 -24.32
N ILE A 294 -2.02 6.68 -23.00
CA ILE A 294 -0.83 7.05 -22.24
C ILE A 294 -0.10 5.79 -21.77
N HIS A 295 0.96 5.47 -22.45
CA HIS A 295 1.90 4.43 -22.05
C HIS A 295 2.92 4.99 -21.06
N VAL A 296 3.58 4.09 -20.33
CA VAL A 296 4.68 4.44 -19.41
C VAL A 296 5.91 3.63 -19.79
N VAL A 297 7.06 4.27 -19.86
CA VAL A 297 8.33 3.57 -20.08
C VAL A 297 8.61 2.66 -18.90
N THR A 298 8.84 1.36 -19.15
CA THR A 298 9.09 0.36 -18.13
C THR A 298 10.49 -0.23 -18.17
N GLU A 299 11.05 -0.45 -19.34
CA GLU A 299 12.32 -1.13 -19.52
C GLU A 299 13.13 -0.51 -20.66
N LYS A 300 14.45 -0.67 -20.59
CA LYS A 300 15.38 -0.21 -21.62
C LYS A 300 16.44 -1.26 -21.87
N TYR A 301 16.70 -1.53 -23.15
CA TYR A 301 17.72 -2.48 -23.58
C TYR A 301 18.56 -1.88 -24.69
N GLU A 302 19.89 -1.84 -24.53
CA GLU A 302 20.78 -1.43 -25.63
C GLU A 302 20.72 -2.42 -26.79
N ASP A 303 20.66 -3.71 -26.47
CA ASP A 303 20.45 -4.82 -27.38
C ASP A 303 19.29 -5.70 -26.88
N PHE A 304 18.32 -5.99 -27.73
CA PHE A 304 17.15 -6.80 -27.41
C PHE A 304 16.81 -7.76 -28.54
N TRP A 305 16.49 -9.01 -28.20
CA TRP A 305 16.08 -10.04 -29.19
C TRP A 305 14.57 -10.24 -29.13
N MET A 306 13.88 -9.69 -30.13
CA MET A 306 12.43 -9.77 -30.23
C MET A 306 12.00 -11.10 -30.83
N THR A 307 10.96 -11.70 -30.25
CA THR A 307 10.32 -12.91 -30.76
C THR A 307 8.80 -12.73 -30.69
N ASN A 308 8.14 -12.85 -31.82
CA ASN A 308 6.69 -12.89 -31.94
C ASN A 308 6.28 -13.89 -33.04
N PRO A 309 6.04 -15.17 -32.68
CA PRO A 309 5.66 -16.21 -33.65
C PRO A 309 4.35 -15.89 -34.37
N ALA A 310 3.39 -15.21 -33.72
CA ALA A 310 2.14 -14.80 -34.34
C ALA A 310 2.32 -13.77 -35.47
N ALA A 311 3.40 -12.98 -35.39
CA ALA A 311 3.81 -12.03 -36.41
C ALA A 311 4.87 -12.61 -37.37
N GLY A 312 5.24 -13.88 -37.21
CA GLY A 312 6.13 -14.62 -38.14
C GLY A 312 7.62 -14.36 -37.93
N TYR A 313 8.05 -13.82 -36.80
CA TYR A 313 9.47 -13.59 -36.52
C TYR A 313 9.92 -14.16 -35.15
N SER A 314 11.20 -14.54 -35.09
CA SER A 314 11.83 -15.07 -33.89
C SER A 314 13.30 -14.63 -33.83
N ASN A 315 13.71 -14.25 -32.62
CA ASN A 315 15.10 -13.90 -32.33
C ASN A 315 15.67 -12.77 -33.23
N VAL A 316 14.86 -11.74 -33.48
CA VAL A 316 15.29 -10.56 -34.26
C VAL A 316 16.01 -9.61 -33.33
N HIS A 317 17.26 -9.27 -33.67
CA HIS A 317 18.07 -8.36 -32.88
C HIS A 317 17.69 -6.90 -33.16
N GLU A 318 17.26 -6.21 -32.15
CA GLU A 318 16.90 -4.78 -32.18
C GLU A 318 17.73 -3.99 -31.15
N ARG A 319 18.08 -2.78 -31.52
CA ARG A 319 18.91 -1.91 -30.67
C ARG A 319 18.13 -0.75 -30.09
N PHE A 320 18.61 -0.27 -28.94
CA PHE A 320 18.05 0.89 -28.23
C PHE A 320 16.54 0.75 -28.01
N ALA A 321 16.13 -0.41 -27.54
CA ALA A 321 14.75 -0.75 -27.32
C ALA A 321 14.25 -0.19 -25.97
N VAL A 322 13.25 0.67 -26.01
CA VAL A 322 12.54 1.24 -24.86
C VAL A 322 11.14 0.66 -24.85
N ARG A 323 10.81 -0.18 -23.84
CA ARG A 323 9.51 -0.81 -23.71
C ARG A 323 8.48 0.19 -23.20
N ILE A 324 7.32 0.22 -23.83
CA ILE A 324 6.20 1.09 -23.46
C ILE A 324 4.91 0.33 -23.18
N SER A 325 4.85 -0.97 -23.47
CA SER A 325 3.75 -1.85 -23.04
C SER A 325 4.17 -3.32 -23.00
N ASN A 326 3.42 -4.15 -22.29
CA ASN A 326 3.63 -5.61 -22.30
C ASN A 326 2.99 -6.32 -23.50
N ASN A 327 2.10 -5.64 -24.18
CA ASN A 327 1.65 -6.13 -25.48
C ASN A 327 2.81 -6.28 -26.47
N GLY A 328 4.03 -5.86 -26.09
CA GLY A 328 5.25 -5.98 -26.86
C GLY A 328 5.58 -4.73 -27.68
N GLU A 329 5.01 -3.59 -27.33
CA GLU A 329 5.30 -2.33 -28.00
C GLU A 329 6.56 -1.68 -27.41
N PHE A 330 7.47 -1.34 -28.31
CA PHE A 330 8.72 -0.64 -28.01
C PHE A 330 8.90 0.55 -28.92
N ILE A 331 9.66 1.53 -28.46
CA ILE A 331 10.32 2.53 -29.31
C ILE A 331 11.74 2.03 -29.50
N HIS A 332 12.13 1.70 -30.74
CA HIS A 332 13.44 1.08 -30.99
C HIS A 332 13.99 1.37 -32.38
N CYS A 333 15.28 1.05 -32.57
CA CYS A 333 15.91 1.10 -33.88
C CYS A 333 15.36 -0.03 -34.79
N ASN A 334 14.94 0.32 -35.99
CA ASN A 334 14.72 -0.67 -37.06
C ASN A 334 15.21 -0.13 -38.42
N PRO A 335 16.40 -0.54 -38.85
CA PRO A 335 16.96 -0.10 -40.14
C PRO A 335 16.14 -0.49 -41.35
N ASN A 336 15.36 -1.57 -41.26
CA ASN A 336 14.57 -2.09 -42.39
C ASN A 336 13.34 -1.20 -42.69
N SER A 337 12.90 -0.39 -41.74
CA SER A 337 11.76 0.53 -41.89
C SER A 337 12.15 1.96 -42.26
N ILE A 338 13.42 2.29 -42.45
CA ILE A 338 13.91 3.67 -42.69
C ILE A 338 13.15 4.33 -43.85
N GLY A 339 12.88 3.59 -44.96
CA GLY A 339 12.15 4.12 -46.09
C GLY A 339 10.68 4.47 -45.81
N SER A 340 10.12 3.94 -44.73
CA SER A 340 8.74 4.18 -44.30
C SER A 340 8.64 5.22 -43.18
N GLN A 341 9.72 5.43 -42.44
CA GLN A 341 9.73 6.39 -41.33
C GLN A 341 9.45 7.82 -41.81
N GLY A 342 8.46 8.46 -41.22
CA GLY A 342 7.98 9.78 -41.59
C GLY A 342 6.91 9.80 -42.70
N ASN A 343 6.45 8.64 -43.21
CA ASN A 343 5.45 8.63 -44.25
C ASN A 343 4.48 7.42 -44.24
N THR A 344 4.84 6.26 -43.67
CA THR A 344 4.00 5.06 -43.74
C THR A 344 4.18 4.22 -42.44
N ASN A 345 3.07 3.65 -41.95
CA ASN A 345 3.06 2.75 -40.82
C ASN A 345 3.12 1.31 -41.30
N VAL A 346 4.19 0.58 -40.94
CA VAL A 346 4.51 -0.78 -41.49
C VAL A 346 4.96 -1.76 -40.42
N THR A 347 4.81 -1.44 -39.12
CA THR A 347 5.36 -2.29 -38.07
C THR A 347 4.32 -3.23 -37.45
N ASN A 348 4.76 -4.14 -36.58
CA ASN A 348 3.88 -5.04 -35.84
C ASN A 348 3.40 -4.42 -34.49
N GLY A 349 3.35 -3.10 -34.37
CA GLY A 349 2.90 -2.39 -33.20
C GLY A 349 3.98 -1.50 -32.56
N CYS A 350 5.27 -1.77 -32.77
CA CYS A 350 6.36 -0.93 -32.27
C CYS A 350 6.43 0.42 -32.99
N ILE A 351 7.07 1.39 -32.36
CA ILE A 351 7.43 2.69 -32.95
C ILE A 351 8.88 2.62 -33.40
N ASN A 352 9.09 2.53 -34.71
CA ASN A 352 10.41 2.31 -35.31
C ASN A 352 11.09 3.63 -35.65
N LEU A 353 12.34 3.75 -35.24
CA LEU A 353 13.26 4.86 -35.51
C LEU A 353 14.49 4.40 -36.26
N ASN A 354 15.24 5.32 -36.84
CA ASN A 354 16.61 5.06 -37.32
C ASN A 354 17.57 4.92 -36.12
N LEU A 355 18.79 4.47 -36.41
CA LEU A 355 19.80 4.19 -35.36
C LEU A 355 20.13 5.42 -34.50
N GLU A 356 20.35 6.58 -35.12
CA GLU A 356 20.72 7.80 -34.40
C GLU A 356 19.59 8.31 -33.53
N ASN A 357 18.38 8.40 -34.05
CA ASN A 357 17.20 8.88 -33.33
C ASN A 357 16.82 7.94 -32.17
N SER A 358 16.91 6.63 -32.39
CA SER A 358 16.62 5.65 -31.33
C SER A 358 17.65 5.72 -30.22
N GLN A 359 18.93 5.92 -30.52
CA GLN A 359 19.97 6.11 -29.52
C GLN A 359 19.76 7.40 -28.70
N GLN A 360 19.41 8.50 -29.38
CA GLN A 360 19.14 9.78 -28.68
C GLN A 360 17.94 9.61 -27.74
N TYR A 361 16.85 9.02 -28.20
CA TYR A 361 15.68 8.76 -27.35
C TYR A 361 16.02 7.82 -26.20
N PHE A 362 16.66 6.69 -26.46
CA PHE A 362 17.10 5.72 -25.46
C PHE A 362 17.92 6.36 -24.35
N ASN A 363 18.86 7.23 -24.69
CA ASN A 363 19.72 7.90 -23.71
C ASN A 363 18.92 8.85 -22.80
N SER A 364 17.85 9.45 -23.30
CA SER A 364 17.00 10.37 -22.54
C SER A 364 15.92 9.68 -21.71
N ALA A 365 15.37 8.55 -22.19
CA ALA A 365 14.26 7.87 -21.56
C ALA A 365 14.61 7.27 -20.20
N MET A 366 13.66 7.30 -19.25
CA MET A 366 13.75 6.64 -17.95
C MET A 366 12.44 5.96 -17.59
N TYR A 367 12.49 4.98 -16.68
CA TYR A 367 11.27 4.36 -16.13
C TYR A 367 10.31 5.46 -15.64
N GLY A 368 9.04 5.35 -15.98
CA GLY A 368 8.02 6.31 -15.57
C GLY A 368 7.86 7.52 -16.49
N ASP A 369 8.58 7.61 -17.61
CA ASP A 369 8.29 8.63 -18.64
C ASP A 369 6.99 8.30 -19.37
N PRO A 370 6.05 9.25 -19.54
CA PRO A 370 4.83 9.02 -20.33
C PRO A 370 5.10 9.10 -21.83
N VAL A 371 4.46 8.18 -22.56
CA VAL A 371 4.41 8.16 -24.04
C VAL A 371 2.95 8.21 -24.45
N GLU A 372 2.51 9.37 -24.91
CA GLU A 372 1.12 9.62 -25.32
C GLU A 372 0.95 9.29 -26.80
N VAL A 373 0.41 8.11 -27.07
CA VAL A 373 0.14 7.63 -28.45
C VAL A 373 -1.27 8.03 -28.85
N THR A 374 -1.39 8.59 -30.05
CA THR A 374 -2.68 9.02 -30.62
C THR A 374 -2.79 8.61 -32.08
N GLY A 375 -4.00 8.70 -32.64
CA GLY A 375 -4.24 8.49 -34.08
C GLY A 375 -4.31 7.02 -34.52
N THR A 376 -4.47 6.06 -33.62
CA THR A 376 -4.70 4.65 -33.93
C THR A 376 -6.09 4.18 -33.52
N ARG A 377 -6.54 3.05 -34.10
CA ARG A 377 -7.93 2.58 -33.95
C ARG A 377 -8.21 1.80 -32.65
N ILE A 378 -7.17 1.32 -31.94
CA ILE A 378 -7.33 0.54 -30.72
C ILE A 378 -6.74 1.34 -29.55
N GLN A 379 -7.51 1.46 -28.49
CA GLN A 379 -7.06 2.11 -27.26
C GLN A 379 -6.26 1.14 -26.39
N LEU A 380 -5.26 1.67 -25.70
CA LEU A 380 -4.54 0.95 -24.64
C LEU A 380 -5.53 0.49 -23.59
N SER A 381 -5.45 -0.79 -23.22
CA SER A 381 -6.43 -1.39 -22.35
C SER A 381 -5.81 -2.47 -21.45
N TYR A 382 -6.59 -2.94 -20.48
CA TYR A 382 -6.22 -4.05 -19.61
C TYR A 382 -5.71 -5.30 -20.35
N ALA A 383 -6.16 -5.52 -21.56
CA ALA A 383 -5.73 -6.66 -22.36
C ALA A 383 -4.30 -6.51 -22.92
N ASP A 384 -3.70 -5.31 -22.85
CA ASP A 384 -2.48 -4.96 -23.55
C ASP A 384 -1.20 -4.88 -22.68
N GLY A 385 -1.22 -5.00 -21.36
CA GLY A 385 -0.01 -4.99 -20.48
C GLY A 385 -0.22 -4.25 -19.16
N ASP A 386 0.77 -4.00 -18.41
CA ASP A 386 0.80 -3.75 -16.99
C ASP A 386 0.50 -2.34 -16.51
N LEU A 387 1.12 -1.36 -17.12
CA LEU A 387 0.99 0.02 -16.70
C LEU A 387 -0.06 0.74 -17.55
N TRP A 388 -1.31 0.49 -17.22
CA TRP A 388 -2.48 1.10 -17.82
C TRP A 388 -3.11 2.17 -16.96
N ASP A 389 -2.51 2.40 -15.83
CA ASP A 389 -2.97 3.35 -14.81
C ASP A 389 -3.47 4.66 -15.41
N TRP A 390 -2.77 5.18 -16.42
CA TRP A 390 -3.11 6.41 -17.11
C TRP A 390 -4.13 6.26 -18.25
N ALA A 391 -4.51 5.05 -18.60
CA ALA A 391 -5.61 4.79 -19.55
C ALA A 391 -7.00 4.87 -18.87
N VAL A 392 -7.03 4.89 -17.54
CA VAL A 392 -8.24 5.01 -16.73
C VAL A 392 -8.45 6.47 -16.34
N ASP A 393 -9.68 6.98 -16.50
CA ASP A 393 -9.98 8.34 -16.05
C ASP A 393 -9.86 8.47 -14.52
N TRP A 394 -9.69 9.70 -14.03
CA TRP A 394 -9.41 9.93 -12.62
C TRP A 394 -10.55 9.53 -11.68
N ASN A 395 -11.80 9.66 -12.08
CA ASN A 395 -12.93 9.28 -11.22
C ASN A 395 -13.09 7.78 -11.16
N GLU A 396 -12.91 7.09 -12.29
CA GLU A 396 -12.87 5.64 -12.34
C GLU A 396 -11.69 5.11 -11.51
N TRP A 397 -10.50 5.69 -11.67
CA TRP A 397 -9.32 5.35 -10.85
C TRP A 397 -9.60 5.41 -9.35
N LYS A 398 -10.19 6.51 -8.88
CA LYS A 398 -10.56 6.64 -7.47
C LYS A 398 -11.62 5.63 -7.02
N SER A 399 -12.52 5.23 -7.90
CA SER A 399 -13.54 4.23 -7.57
C SER A 399 -12.97 2.81 -7.39
N MET A 400 -11.74 2.56 -7.83
CA MET A 400 -11.01 1.31 -7.62
C MET A 400 -10.29 1.24 -6.27
N SER A 401 -10.31 2.30 -5.46
CA SER A 401 -9.88 2.28 -4.06
C SER A 401 -10.86 1.46 -3.24
N ALA A 402 -10.37 0.73 -2.26
CA ALA A 402 -11.19 0.00 -1.30
C ALA A 402 -11.71 0.90 -0.16
N LEU A 403 -11.27 2.17 -0.10
CA LEU A 403 -11.71 3.15 0.88
C LEU A 403 -12.83 4.01 0.31
N SER A 404 -13.82 4.35 1.15
CA SER A 404 -14.76 5.42 0.81
C SER A 404 -14.04 6.75 0.75
N SER A 405 -14.63 7.75 0.05
CA SER A 405 -14.06 9.10 -0.01
C SER A 405 -13.88 9.77 1.36
N GLU A 406 -14.62 9.32 2.37
CA GLU A 406 -14.53 9.81 3.75
C GLU A 406 -13.40 9.12 4.55
N ASP A 407 -13.01 7.92 4.14
CA ASP A 407 -11.97 7.11 4.81
C ASP A 407 -10.56 7.31 4.22
N SER A 408 -10.46 7.90 3.03
CA SER A 408 -9.17 8.12 2.38
C SER A 408 -8.36 9.18 3.13
N PRO A 409 -7.10 8.89 3.54
CA PRO A 409 -6.25 9.91 4.14
C PRO A 409 -6.01 11.03 3.12
N SER A 410 -6.52 12.25 3.41
CA SER A 410 -6.32 13.39 2.54
C SER A 410 -4.87 13.85 2.65
N ASN A 411 -4.08 13.64 1.60
CA ASN A 411 -2.71 14.14 1.51
C ASN A 411 -2.64 15.63 1.09
N LEU A 412 -3.79 16.33 1.04
CA LEU A 412 -3.84 17.73 0.67
C LEU A 412 -4.08 18.60 1.91
N PRO A 413 -3.33 19.71 2.09
CA PRO A 413 -3.77 20.78 2.96
C PRO A 413 -5.09 21.36 2.39
N ALA A 414 -6.08 21.57 3.25
CA ALA A 414 -7.35 22.19 2.86
C ALA A 414 -7.05 23.53 2.16
N SER A 415 -7.46 23.65 0.89
CA SER A 415 -7.32 24.81 0.00
C SER A 415 -6.01 24.99 -0.78
N ALA A 416 -6.00 24.43 -2.01
CA ALA A 416 -5.31 25.08 -3.13
C ALA A 416 -6.31 25.22 -4.29
N PRO A 417 -6.37 26.37 -4.97
CA PRO A 417 -7.29 26.55 -6.09
C PRO A 417 -6.85 25.69 -7.28
N ALA A 418 -7.82 25.00 -7.88
CA ALA A 418 -7.61 24.21 -9.09
C ALA A 418 -7.20 25.12 -10.25
N THR A 419 -6.04 24.83 -10.83
CA THR A 419 -5.66 25.40 -12.13
C THR A 419 -6.20 24.44 -13.20
N PRO A 420 -6.97 24.89 -14.18
CA PRO A 420 -7.45 24.02 -15.26
C PRO A 420 -6.26 23.67 -16.17
N THR A 421 -6.01 22.40 -16.37
CA THR A 421 -5.04 21.92 -17.35
C THR A 421 -5.71 20.84 -18.20
N ASP A 422 -5.59 20.97 -19.50
CA ASP A 422 -6.11 20.05 -20.50
C ASP A 422 -5.36 18.69 -20.42
N ALA A 423 -5.87 17.78 -19.59
CA ALA A 423 -5.46 16.38 -19.66
C ALA A 423 -6.33 15.67 -20.69
N PRO A 424 -5.77 14.94 -21.67
CA PRO A 424 -6.56 14.15 -22.58
C PRO A 424 -7.26 13.01 -21.83
N THR A 425 -8.58 12.97 -21.93
CA THR A 425 -9.39 11.88 -21.38
C THR A 425 -9.30 10.70 -22.34
N LEU A 426 -8.64 9.63 -21.92
CA LEU A 426 -8.54 8.39 -22.68
C LEU A 426 -9.34 7.30 -21.96
N SER A 427 -10.25 6.67 -22.67
CA SER A 427 -11.06 5.55 -22.16
C SER A 427 -10.57 4.24 -22.74
N GLY A 428 -10.08 3.35 -21.90
CA GLY A 428 -9.61 2.01 -22.30
C GLY A 428 -9.23 1.16 -21.11
N THR A 429 -9.32 -0.12 -21.23
CA THR A 429 -9.11 -1.12 -20.18
C THR A 429 -7.66 -1.69 -20.22
N PRO A 430 -7.12 -2.13 -19.18
CA PRO A 430 -5.71 -2.24 -18.80
C PRO A 430 -4.96 -3.54 -19.03
N THR A 431 -3.70 -3.47 -18.96
CA THR A 431 -2.77 -4.58 -19.20
C THR A 431 -1.53 -4.58 -18.30
N THR A 432 -0.92 -5.70 -18.08
CA THR A 432 0.09 -5.97 -17.06
C THR A 432 1.54 -6.13 -17.52
N THR A 433 2.56 -5.53 -16.85
CA THR A 433 3.97 -5.95 -16.89
C THR A 433 4.59 -6.22 -15.53
N THR A 434 5.49 -7.18 -15.48
CA THR A 434 6.39 -7.45 -14.37
C THR A 434 7.65 -6.59 -14.52
N PRO A 435 8.14 -5.91 -13.48
CA PRO A 435 9.43 -5.22 -13.56
C PRO A 435 10.55 -6.23 -13.78
N PRO A 436 11.65 -5.85 -14.43
CA PRO A 436 12.75 -6.74 -14.67
C PRO A 436 13.35 -7.22 -13.36
N LYS A 437 13.53 -8.53 -13.27
CA LYS A 437 14.37 -9.14 -12.23
C LYS A 437 15.77 -8.56 -12.38
N PRO A 438 16.42 -8.06 -11.32
CA PRO A 438 17.78 -7.57 -11.43
C PRO A 438 18.67 -8.66 -12.01
N THR A 439 19.35 -8.37 -13.10
CA THR A 439 20.31 -9.28 -13.73
C THR A 439 21.44 -9.51 -12.74
N PRO A 440 21.82 -10.76 -12.41
CA PRO A 440 23.05 -11.00 -11.68
C PRO A 440 24.19 -10.48 -12.52
N GLY A 441 24.95 -9.53 -11.98
CA GLY A 441 26.17 -9.04 -12.61
C GLY A 441 27.12 -10.22 -12.87
N GLY A 442 27.49 -10.40 -14.10
CA GLY A 442 28.60 -11.19 -14.58
C GLY A 442 29.61 -10.27 -15.23
#